data_72896e07f8449cd53728e34be652cc9d
#
_entry.id   72896e07f8449cd53728e34be652cc9d
#
_cell.length_a   1.000
_cell.length_b   1.000
_cell.length_c   1.000
_cell.angle_alpha   90.00
_cell.angle_beta   90.00
_cell.angle_gamma   90.00
#
_symmetry.space_group_name_H-M   'P 1'
#
loop_
_entity.id
_entity.type
_entity.pdbx_description
1 polymer ?
#
loop_
_entity_poly.entity_id
_entity_poly.type
_entity_poly.pdbx_seq_one_letter_code
_entity_poly.pdbx_strand_id
1 'polypeptide(L)'
;VDACWIGPGDLAASMDVDLATPQGRRAHDEAIRAVLAACRKTAKIPGICAVGIATAQRWIDEGFLFVTAASDYGYLMGGAPQTLEELGVET
;
A
#
# COMPACT_ATOMS: atom_id res chain seq x y z
N VAL A 1 9.65 -20.14 4.46
CA VAL A 1 9.07 -18.80 4.31
C VAL A 1 7.80 -18.72 5.14
N ASP A 2 7.71 -17.69 5.98
CA ASP A 2 6.59 -17.50 6.91
C ASP A 2 5.59 -16.45 6.43
N ALA A 3 6.04 -15.51 5.61
CA ALA A 3 5.24 -14.40 5.14
C ALA A 3 5.63 -14.00 3.71
N CYS A 4 4.69 -13.38 3.01
CA CYS A 4 4.94 -12.68 1.75
C CYS A 4 4.56 -11.21 1.94
N TRP A 5 5.43 -10.31 1.50
CA TRP A 5 5.19 -8.88 1.59
C TRP A 5 5.30 -8.25 0.21
N ILE A 6 4.22 -7.62 -0.22
CA ILE A 6 4.11 -7.05 -1.56
C ILE A 6 4.59 -5.60 -1.57
N GLY A 7 5.48 -5.28 -2.49
CA GLY A 7 5.78 -3.89 -2.87
C GLY A 7 4.93 -3.52 -4.09
N PRO A 8 3.85 -2.74 -3.93
CA PRO A 8 2.93 -2.48 -5.04
C PRO A 8 3.58 -1.79 -6.24
N GLY A 9 4.50 -0.86 -6.00
CA GLY A 9 5.23 -0.20 -7.08
C GLY A 9 6.14 -1.17 -7.85
N ASP A 10 6.84 -2.03 -7.13
CA ASP A 10 7.71 -3.04 -7.74
C ASP A 10 6.88 -4.06 -8.52
N LEU A 11 5.74 -4.45 -7.99
CA LEU A 11 4.83 -5.37 -8.67
C LEU A 11 4.32 -4.76 -9.98
N ALA A 12 3.88 -3.51 -9.96
CA ALA A 12 3.41 -2.83 -11.16
C ALA A 12 4.50 -2.74 -12.22
N ALA A 13 5.73 -2.41 -11.82
CA ALA A 13 6.87 -2.37 -12.73
C ALA A 13 7.18 -3.75 -13.31
N SER A 14 7.15 -4.79 -12.49
CA SER A 14 7.37 -6.16 -12.93
C SER A 14 6.30 -6.65 -13.92
N MET A 15 5.05 -6.23 -13.73
CA MET A 15 3.93 -6.57 -14.61
C MET A 15 3.88 -5.71 -15.88
N ASP A 16 4.66 -4.64 -15.93
CA ASP A 16 4.61 -3.64 -17.01
C ASP A 16 3.20 -3.07 -17.20
N VAL A 17 2.54 -2.72 -16.10
CA VAL A 17 1.20 -2.10 -16.11
C VAL A 17 1.28 -0.63 -15.77
N ASP A 18 0.41 0.14 -16.40
CA ASP A 18 0.26 1.57 -16.11
C ASP A 18 -0.88 1.77 -15.10
N LEU A 19 -0.52 2.16 -13.88
CA LEU A 19 -1.49 2.42 -12.82
C LEU A 19 -2.33 3.68 -13.04
N ALA A 20 -1.99 4.50 -14.04
CA ALA A 20 -2.83 5.62 -14.45
C ALA A 20 -4.07 5.17 -15.24
N THR A 21 -4.05 3.96 -15.80
CA THR A 21 -5.17 3.41 -16.56
C THR A 21 -6.07 2.52 -15.69
N PRO A 22 -7.40 2.49 -15.97
CA PRO A 22 -8.30 1.57 -15.26
C PRO A 22 -7.93 0.09 -15.45
N GLN A 23 -7.49 -0.28 -16.65
CA GLN A 23 -7.07 -1.65 -16.95
C GLN A 23 -5.83 -2.05 -16.15
N GLY A 24 -4.84 -1.16 -16.09
CA GLY A 24 -3.62 -1.39 -15.31
C GLY A 24 -3.92 -1.56 -13.82
N ARG A 25 -4.77 -0.70 -13.27
CA ARG A 25 -5.18 -0.80 -11.86
C ARG A 25 -5.91 -2.11 -11.56
N ARG A 26 -6.81 -2.56 -12.45
CA ARG A 26 -7.51 -3.83 -12.26
C ARG A 26 -6.56 -5.02 -12.28
N ALA A 27 -5.68 -5.07 -13.26
CA ALA A 27 -4.68 -6.14 -13.36
C ALA A 27 -3.78 -6.19 -12.13
N HIS A 28 -3.38 -5.03 -11.64
CA HIS A 28 -2.56 -4.88 -10.43
C HIS A 28 -3.30 -5.36 -9.19
N ASP A 29 -4.55 -4.93 -9.00
CA ASP A 29 -5.38 -5.36 -7.88
C ASP A 29 -5.64 -6.87 -7.90
N GLU A 30 -5.89 -7.45 -9.07
CA GLU A 30 -6.07 -8.88 -9.23
C GLU A 30 -4.80 -9.66 -8.85
N ALA A 31 -3.62 -9.16 -9.24
CA ALA A 31 -2.35 -9.78 -8.87
C ALA A 31 -2.13 -9.74 -7.35
N ILE A 32 -2.43 -8.62 -6.70
CA ILE A 32 -2.34 -8.47 -5.25
C ILE A 32 -3.29 -9.46 -4.56
N ARG A 33 -4.53 -9.57 -5.03
CA ARG A 33 -5.51 -10.54 -4.48
C ARG A 33 -5.10 -11.98 -4.70
N ALA A 34 -4.44 -12.27 -5.82
CA ALA A 34 -3.91 -13.61 -6.07
C ALA A 34 -2.84 -14.01 -5.06
N VAL A 35 -1.95 -13.08 -4.69
CA VAL A 35 -0.95 -13.31 -3.63
C VAL A 35 -1.63 -13.52 -2.28
N LEU A 36 -2.63 -12.69 -1.97
CA LEU A 36 -3.41 -12.84 -0.72
C LEU A 36 -4.07 -14.23 -0.63
N ALA A 37 -4.70 -14.67 -1.71
CA ALA A 37 -5.33 -15.99 -1.77
C ALA A 37 -4.30 -17.11 -1.62
N ALA A 38 -3.14 -16.99 -2.26
CA ALA A 38 -2.06 -17.96 -2.14
C ALA A 38 -1.51 -18.05 -0.71
N CYS A 39 -1.37 -16.92 -0.03
CA CYS A 39 -0.95 -16.88 1.37
C CYS A 39 -1.96 -17.59 2.28
N ARG A 40 -3.25 -17.34 2.09
CA ARG A 40 -4.32 -17.99 2.85
C ARG A 40 -4.31 -19.51 2.63
N LYS A 41 -4.16 -19.94 1.38
CA LYS A 41 -4.14 -21.35 1.01
C LYS A 41 -2.95 -22.09 1.61
N THR A 42 -1.82 -21.43 1.76
CA THR A 42 -0.58 -22.04 2.24
C THR A 42 -0.28 -21.70 3.71
N ALA A 43 -1.20 -21.05 4.41
CA ALA A 43 -1.04 -20.61 5.80
C ALA A 43 0.16 -19.68 6.01
N LYS A 44 0.45 -18.84 5.01
CA LYS A 44 1.49 -17.81 5.12
C LYS A 44 0.86 -16.47 5.49
N ILE A 45 1.66 -15.59 6.09
CA ILE A 45 1.18 -14.27 6.49
C ILE A 45 1.21 -13.34 5.28
N PRO A 46 0.05 -12.79 4.86
CA PRO A 46 0.03 -11.84 3.76
C PRO A 46 0.40 -10.44 4.24
N GLY A 47 1.34 -9.82 3.56
CA GLY A 47 1.81 -8.48 3.86
C GLY A 47 1.83 -7.57 2.63
N ILE A 48 1.68 -6.28 2.85
CA ILE A 48 1.70 -5.27 1.79
C ILE A 48 2.20 -3.93 2.31
N CYS A 49 2.95 -3.22 1.47
CA CYS A 49 3.28 -1.83 1.68
C CYS A 49 2.19 -0.96 1.09
N ALA A 50 1.35 -0.39 1.92
CA ALA A 50 0.34 0.56 1.48
C ALA A 50 0.83 1.99 1.68
N VAL A 51 0.44 2.88 0.78
CA VAL A 51 0.73 4.30 0.90
C VAL A 51 -0.58 5.02 1.16
N GLY A 52 -0.68 5.61 2.35
CA GLY A 52 -1.87 6.34 2.78
C GLY A 52 -2.87 5.47 3.55
N ILE A 53 -3.67 6.15 4.36
CA ILE A 53 -4.61 5.49 5.28
C ILE A 53 -5.70 4.74 4.53
N ALA A 54 -6.28 5.35 3.50
CA ALA A 54 -7.37 4.74 2.75
C ALA A 54 -6.93 3.45 2.05
N THR A 55 -5.74 3.44 1.44
CA THR A 55 -5.18 2.25 0.79
C THR A 55 -4.86 1.17 1.81
N ALA A 56 -4.26 1.55 2.94
CA ALA A 56 -3.97 0.60 4.01
C ALA A 56 -5.25 -0.04 4.55
N GLN A 57 -6.28 0.76 4.81
CA GLN A 57 -7.56 0.26 5.32
C GLN A 57 -8.23 -0.70 4.34
N ARG A 58 -8.18 -0.37 3.05
CA ARG A 58 -8.72 -1.25 2.00
C ARG A 58 -8.09 -2.64 2.06
N TRP A 59 -6.76 -2.73 2.12
CA TRP A 59 -6.07 -4.02 2.11
C TRP A 59 -6.20 -4.76 3.45
N ILE A 60 -6.27 -4.04 4.57
CA ILE A 60 -6.61 -4.63 5.88
C ILE A 60 -7.99 -5.27 5.81
N ASP A 61 -8.97 -4.57 5.27
CA ASP A 61 -10.35 -5.08 5.15
C ASP A 61 -10.41 -6.32 4.24
N GLU A 62 -9.55 -6.42 3.25
CA GLU A 62 -9.48 -7.59 2.39
C GLU A 62 -8.70 -8.76 3.01
N GLY A 63 -7.99 -8.55 4.12
CA GLY A 63 -7.38 -9.61 4.90
C GLY A 63 -5.87 -9.61 4.99
N PHE A 64 -5.18 -8.54 4.54
CA PHE A 64 -3.75 -8.40 4.79
C PHE A 64 -3.50 -8.19 6.28
N LEU A 65 -2.50 -8.89 6.82
CA LEU A 65 -2.20 -8.91 8.25
C LEU A 65 -0.94 -8.11 8.62
N PHE A 66 -0.01 -7.98 7.69
CA PHE A 66 1.24 -7.26 7.88
C PHE A 66 1.23 -6.06 6.93
N VAL A 67 0.84 -4.89 7.42
CA VAL A 67 0.61 -3.71 6.57
C VAL A 67 1.50 -2.56 7.01
N THR A 68 2.31 -2.05 6.08
CA THR A 68 3.05 -0.80 6.27
C THR A 68 2.18 0.34 5.73
N ALA A 69 1.72 1.22 6.60
CA ALA A 69 0.75 2.26 6.25
C ALA A 69 1.36 3.66 6.12
N ALA A 70 2.53 3.87 6.69
CA ALA A 70 3.16 5.19 6.74
C ALA A 70 4.67 5.06 6.91
N SER A 71 5.37 6.17 6.78
CA SER A 71 6.81 6.27 6.98
C SER A 71 7.15 7.53 7.77
N ASP A 72 8.35 7.55 8.33
CA ASP A 72 8.92 8.73 8.98
C ASP A 72 8.96 9.92 8.02
N TYR A 73 9.41 9.70 6.78
CA TYR A 73 9.40 10.73 5.74
C TYR A 73 7.98 11.24 5.47
N GLY A 74 7.01 10.36 5.34
CA GLY A 74 5.60 10.72 5.13
C GLY A 74 5.03 11.53 6.28
N TYR A 75 5.33 11.14 7.50
CA TYR A 75 4.91 11.91 8.69
C TYR A 75 5.55 13.29 8.73
N LEU A 76 6.84 13.39 8.42
CA LEU A 76 7.54 14.66 8.38
C LEU A 76 6.96 15.60 7.33
N MET A 77 6.77 15.10 6.11
CA MET A 77 6.24 15.86 4.99
C MET A 77 4.77 16.26 5.17
N GLY A 78 4.01 15.49 5.92
CA GLY A 78 2.63 15.81 6.26
C GLY A 78 2.51 16.69 7.49
N GLY A 79 3.31 16.44 8.52
CA GLY A 79 3.22 17.13 9.80
C GLY A 79 3.77 18.56 9.78
N ALA A 80 4.86 18.80 9.06
CA ALA A 80 5.46 20.13 9.02
C ALA A 80 4.53 21.19 8.40
N PRO A 81 3.91 20.95 7.22
CA PRO A 81 2.93 21.90 6.67
C PRO A 81 1.73 22.11 7.58
N GLN A 82 1.24 21.07 8.22
CA GLN A 82 0.13 21.16 9.17
C GLN A 82 0.47 22.06 10.35
N THR A 83 1.66 21.92 10.91
CA THR A 83 2.14 22.76 12.01
C THR A 83 2.19 24.23 11.60
N LEU A 84 2.70 24.52 10.39
CA LEU A 84 2.75 25.88 9.87
C LEU A 84 1.36 26.46 9.67
N GLU A 85 0.43 25.66 9.15
CA GLU A 85 -0.96 26.07 8.96
C GLU A 85 -1.63 26.40 10.31
N GLU A 86 -1.48 25.53 11.31
CA GLU A 86 -2.05 25.73 12.65
C GLU A 86 -1.47 26.96 13.35
N LEU A 87 -0.21 27.32 13.09
CA LEU A 87 0.43 28.52 13.60
C LEU A 87 0.05 29.78 12.82
N GLY A 88 -0.67 29.65 11.70
CA GLY A 88 -1.06 30.76 10.85
C GLY A 88 0.09 31.33 10.02
N VAL A 89 1.12 30.55 9.74
CA VAL A 89 2.25 30.94 8.90
C VAL A 89 1.93 30.65 7.45
N GLU A 90 2.03 31.66 6.59
CA GLU A 90 1.89 31.49 5.15
C GLU A 90 3.15 30.86 4.55
N THR A 91 2.94 29.94 3.62
CA THR A 91 4.03 29.23 2.92
C THR A 91 3.97 29.43 1.41
#